data_b16e79c9db14706314a0fddd2b8e243c
#
_entry.id   b16e79c9db14706314a0fddd2b8e243c
#
_cell.length_a   1.000
_cell.length_b   1.000
_cell.length_c   1.000
_cell.angle_alpha   90.00
_cell.angle_beta   90.00
_cell.angle_gamma   90.00
#
_symmetry.space_group_name_H-M   'P 1'
#
loop_
_entity.id
_entity.type
_entity.pdbx_description
1 polymer ?
#
loop_
_entity_poly.entity_id
_entity_poly.type
_entity_poly.pdbx_seq_one_letter_code
_entity_poly.pdbx_strand_id
1 'polypeptide(L)'
;LKNVKFISSNPELYPPLTQLLTAENFTRPKDVAKSILSLLKQDIQIKDLLLKKNSAVSLNEATSISRKLDKFPLLHNLMRVCPLPDLEFEKFFITMRRLFLRNLNKVEVSPELIYFLSTLSIQCFINEYVYIESDEETHLISELEAEISQNLVQLMQPEAINILCLASYRPLHQYDWCQKLESLDNLGEVKKRLIEEPLLEKMIAKDIPMLEEISDDVSLKVRGQYEENPY
;
A
#
# COMPACT_ATOMS: atom_id res chain seq x y z
N LEU A 1 -9.85 5.73 22.74
CA LEU A 1 -9.31 6.35 21.53
C LEU A 1 -10.30 6.40 20.36
N LYS A 2 -11.29 5.51 20.28
CA LYS A 2 -12.16 5.30 19.11
C LYS A 2 -12.79 6.57 18.51
N ASN A 3 -12.97 7.66 19.25
CA ASN A 3 -13.58 8.90 18.75
C ASN A 3 -12.84 10.14 19.24
N VAL A 4 -11.58 10.00 19.59
CA VAL A 4 -10.77 11.13 20.07
C VAL A 4 -10.27 11.93 18.87
N LYS A 5 -10.51 13.24 18.90
CA LYS A 5 -9.93 14.19 17.95
C LYS A 5 -8.88 15.02 18.67
N PHE A 6 -7.62 14.87 18.26
CA PHE A 6 -6.53 15.67 18.79
C PHE A 6 -6.53 17.06 18.16
N ILE A 7 -6.34 18.09 18.99
CA ILE A 7 -6.31 19.50 18.60
C ILE A 7 -4.91 20.11 18.69
N SER A 8 -3.97 19.36 19.26
CA SER A 8 -2.55 19.75 19.38
C SER A 8 -1.64 18.57 19.14
N SER A 9 -0.40 18.85 18.74
CA SER A 9 0.62 17.82 18.60
C SER A 9 1.01 17.24 19.96
N ASN A 10 1.18 15.92 20.02
CA ASN A 10 1.69 15.21 21.20
C ASN A 10 2.55 14.01 20.74
N PRO A 11 3.83 14.24 20.40
CA PRO A 11 4.71 13.19 19.90
C PRO A 11 4.99 12.07 20.93
N GLU A 12 4.81 12.32 22.23
CA GLU A 12 4.97 11.31 23.28
C GLU A 12 3.98 10.15 23.14
N LEU A 13 2.86 10.38 22.46
CA LEU A 13 1.88 9.33 22.16
C LEU A 13 2.28 8.44 20.98
N TYR A 14 3.26 8.81 20.17
CA TYR A 14 3.64 8.03 18.98
C TYR A 14 4.15 6.62 19.33
N PRO A 15 5.10 6.44 20.27
CA PRO A 15 5.57 5.10 20.61
C PRO A 15 4.48 4.18 21.17
N PRO A 16 3.67 4.58 22.17
CA PRO A 16 2.62 3.70 22.71
C PRO A 16 1.52 3.39 21.67
N LEU A 17 1.18 4.32 20.78
CA LEU A 17 0.22 4.05 19.69
C LEU A 17 0.80 3.11 18.64
N THR A 18 2.10 3.22 18.34
CA THR A 18 2.80 2.29 17.46
C THR A 18 2.76 0.87 18.06
N GLN A 19 3.05 0.71 19.35
CA GLN A 19 2.94 -0.57 20.04
C GLN A 19 1.51 -1.12 20.04
N LEU A 20 0.52 -0.26 20.20
CA LEU A 20 -0.90 -0.65 20.15
C LEU A 20 -1.28 -1.23 18.79
N LEU A 21 -0.76 -0.66 17.68
CA LEU A 21 -1.04 -1.14 16.32
C LEU A 21 -0.34 -2.47 16.00
N THR A 22 0.78 -2.76 16.65
CA THR A 22 1.55 -4.00 16.46
C THR A 22 1.16 -5.12 17.44
N ALA A 23 0.37 -4.79 18.48
CA ALA A 23 -0.09 -5.77 19.47
C ALA A 23 -1.25 -6.60 18.89
N GLU A 24 -1.02 -7.89 18.73
CA GLU A 24 -2.07 -8.83 18.31
C GLU A 24 -3.20 -8.86 19.34
N ASN A 25 -4.44 -8.87 18.85
CA ASN A 25 -5.69 -9.07 19.65
C ASN A 25 -6.08 -7.95 20.64
N PHE A 26 -5.44 -6.78 20.62
CA PHE A 26 -5.76 -5.72 21.58
C PHE A 26 -6.79 -4.72 21.05
N THR A 27 -6.65 -4.28 19.79
CA THR A 27 -7.51 -3.25 19.20
C THR A 27 -7.59 -3.45 17.69
N ARG A 28 -8.78 -3.28 17.13
CA ARG A 28 -8.91 -3.25 15.67
C ARG A 28 -8.31 -1.94 15.14
N PRO A 29 -7.28 -1.96 14.27
CA PRO A 29 -6.62 -0.75 13.81
C PRO A 29 -7.58 0.29 13.23
N LYS A 30 -8.60 -0.16 12.48
CA LYS A 30 -9.64 0.71 11.90
C LYS A 30 -10.42 1.54 12.94
N ASP A 31 -10.54 1.05 14.16
CA ASP A 31 -11.27 1.74 15.23
C ASP A 31 -10.50 2.95 15.80
N VAL A 32 -9.19 2.95 15.68
CA VAL A 32 -8.31 4.02 16.19
C VAL A 32 -7.68 4.87 15.09
N ALA A 33 -7.80 4.45 13.81
CA ALA A 33 -7.17 5.10 12.67
C ALA A 33 -7.50 6.60 12.58
N LYS A 34 -8.78 6.99 12.69
CA LYS A 34 -9.20 8.40 12.64
C LYS A 34 -8.55 9.24 13.74
N SER A 35 -8.45 8.69 14.95
CA SER A 35 -7.82 9.39 16.08
C SER A 35 -6.31 9.55 15.86
N ILE A 36 -5.63 8.50 15.42
CA ILE A 36 -4.19 8.54 15.12
C ILE A 36 -3.91 9.53 13.97
N LEU A 37 -4.70 9.52 12.90
CA LEU A 37 -4.57 10.48 11.80
C LEU A 37 -4.81 11.92 12.29
N SER A 38 -5.78 12.13 13.18
CA SER A 38 -6.03 13.45 13.75
C SER A 38 -4.83 13.95 14.60
N LEU A 39 -4.13 13.05 15.30
CA LEU A 39 -2.91 13.36 16.04
C LEU A 39 -1.74 13.69 15.09
N LEU A 40 -1.50 12.83 14.10
CA LEU A 40 -0.44 13.02 13.12
C LEU A 40 -0.60 14.35 12.36
N LYS A 41 -1.83 14.72 12.02
CA LYS A 41 -2.14 16.00 11.38
C LYS A 41 -1.84 17.25 12.25
N GLN A 42 -1.61 17.10 13.55
CA GLN A 42 -1.17 18.21 14.38
C GLN A 42 0.35 18.43 14.33
N ASP A 43 1.12 17.44 13.85
CA ASP A 43 2.54 17.59 13.63
C ASP A 43 2.83 18.56 12.47
N ILE A 44 3.74 19.52 12.69
CA ILE A 44 4.05 20.54 11.69
C ILE A 44 4.67 19.93 10.42
N GLN A 45 5.49 18.88 10.56
CA GLN A 45 6.13 18.24 9.41
C GLN A 45 5.09 17.49 8.56
N ILE A 46 4.13 16.81 9.19
CA ILE A 46 3.02 16.15 8.48
C ILE A 46 2.12 17.20 7.80
N LYS A 47 1.81 18.31 8.47
CA LYS A 47 1.05 19.41 7.85
C LYS A 47 1.74 19.90 6.58
N ASP A 48 3.04 20.18 6.66
CA ASP A 48 3.83 20.66 5.52
C ASP A 48 3.86 19.64 4.36
N LEU A 49 3.92 18.33 4.67
CA LEU A 49 3.85 17.29 3.66
C LEU A 49 2.48 17.23 2.99
N LEU A 50 1.40 17.29 3.76
CA LEU A 50 0.03 17.24 3.24
C LEU A 50 -0.34 18.48 2.41
N LEU A 51 0.28 19.64 2.64
CA LEU A 51 0.11 20.83 1.80
C LEU A 51 0.61 20.62 0.37
N LYS A 52 1.55 19.68 0.16
CA LYS A 52 2.12 19.35 -1.16
C LYS A 52 1.23 18.44 -2.02
N LYS A 53 0.13 17.96 -1.50
CA LYS A 53 -0.81 17.04 -2.18
C LYS A 53 -1.33 17.50 -3.55
N ASN A 54 -1.31 18.81 -3.81
CA ASN A 54 -1.79 19.41 -5.06
C ASN A 54 -0.70 20.20 -5.80
N SER A 55 0.54 20.17 -5.32
CA SER A 55 1.65 20.93 -5.89
C SER A 55 2.41 20.11 -6.91
N ALA A 56 3.04 20.77 -7.88
CA ALA A 56 4.04 20.11 -8.72
C ALA A 56 5.28 19.79 -7.86
N VAL A 57 5.30 18.59 -7.28
CA VAL A 57 6.43 18.11 -6.47
C VAL A 57 7.54 17.66 -7.41
N SER A 58 8.75 18.16 -7.20
CA SER A 58 9.92 17.69 -7.96
C SER A 58 10.43 16.34 -7.43
N LEU A 59 11.19 15.62 -8.24
CA LEU A 59 11.77 14.32 -7.86
C LEU A 59 12.66 14.44 -6.61
N ASN A 60 13.52 15.46 -6.55
CA ASN A 60 14.40 15.70 -5.38
C ASN A 60 13.58 15.98 -4.11
N GLU A 61 12.44 16.63 -4.27
CA GLU A 61 11.51 16.89 -3.19
C GLU A 61 10.84 15.62 -2.70
N ALA A 62 10.48 14.72 -3.60
CA ALA A 62 9.88 13.42 -3.26
C ALA A 62 10.85 12.52 -2.47
N THR A 63 12.11 12.47 -2.87
CA THR A 63 13.16 11.77 -2.12
C THR A 63 13.35 12.40 -0.73
N SER A 64 13.33 13.72 -0.64
CA SER A 64 13.36 14.43 0.66
C SER A 64 12.13 14.12 1.51
N ILE A 65 10.95 13.97 0.90
CA ILE A 65 9.70 13.60 1.57
C ILE A 65 9.81 12.19 2.17
N SER A 66 10.33 11.20 1.43
CA SER A 66 10.52 9.83 1.94
C SER A 66 11.38 9.80 3.19
N ARG A 67 12.50 10.55 3.20
CA ARG A 67 13.37 10.70 4.37
C ARG A 67 12.68 11.36 5.56
N LYS A 68 11.76 12.31 5.31
CA LYS A 68 10.98 12.95 6.39
C LYS A 68 9.94 11.99 6.95
N LEU A 69 9.27 11.21 6.09
CA LEU A 69 8.27 10.23 6.50
C LEU A 69 8.86 9.08 7.33
N ASP A 70 10.12 8.70 7.08
CA ASP A 70 10.83 7.70 7.88
C ASP A 70 10.85 8.02 9.38
N LYS A 71 10.74 9.30 9.75
CA LYS A 71 10.65 9.77 11.14
C LYS A 71 9.28 9.51 11.79
N PHE A 72 8.31 8.99 11.05
CA PHE A 72 6.95 8.73 11.52
C PHE A 72 6.59 7.24 11.48
N PRO A 73 7.22 6.38 12.32
CA PRO A 73 6.89 4.95 12.38
C PRO A 73 5.41 4.69 12.63
N LEU A 74 4.74 5.56 13.41
CA LEU A 74 3.31 5.47 13.68
C LEU A 74 2.47 5.55 12.38
N LEU A 75 2.82 6.44 11.44
CA LEU A 75 2.15 6.52 10.15
C LEU A 75 2.39 5.26 9.33
N HIS A 76 3.63 4.81 9.22
CA HIS A 76 3.98 3.61 8.49
C HIS A 76 3.28 2.37 9.03
N ASN A 77 3.23 2.19 10.35
CA ASN A 77 2.52 1.06 10.95
C ASN A 77 1.01 1.14 10.71
N LEU A 78 0.42 2.34 10.79
CA LEU A 78 -1.00 2.51 10.48
C LEU A 78 -1.31 2.17 9.02
N MET A 79 -0.48 2.61 8.06
CA MET A 79 -0.60 2.29 6.65
C MET A 79 -0.53 0.79 6.35
N ARG A 80 0.17 0.02 7.18
CA ARG A 80 0.32 -1.43 6.99
C ARG A 80 -0.83 -2.26 7.54
N VAL A 81 -1.65 -1.70 8.43
CA VAL A 81 -2.63 -2.50 9.18
C VAL A 81 -4.07 -2.16 8.88
N CYS A 82 -4.35 -1.02 8.23
CA CYS A 82 -5.72 -0.68 7.81
C CYS A 82 -5.74 0.38 6.71
N PRO A 83 -6.83 0.45 5.90
CA PRO A 83 -7.07 1.57 5.01
C PRO A 83 -7.14 2.89 5.79
N LEU A 84 -6.57 3.97 5.26
CA LEU A 84 -6.57 5.27 5.91
C LEU A 84 -7.81 6.09 5.48
N PRO A 85 -8.79 6.33 6.38
CA PRO A 85 -10.02 7.04 6.04
C PRO A 85 -9.80 8.57 6.10
N ASP A 86 -8.88 9.11 5.28
CA ASP A 86 -8.53 10.52 5.24
C ASP A 86 -8.14 11.01 3.84
N LEU A 87 -8.95 11.91 3.27
CA LEU A 87 -8.77 12.42 1.91
C LEU A 87 -7.47 13.21 1.69
N GLU A 88 -6.87 13.78 2.72
CA GLU A 88 -5.60 14.51 2.55
C GLU A 88 -4.44 13.55 2.40
N PHE A 89 -4.40 12.48 3.19
CA PHE A 89 -3.44 11.41 3.02
C PHE A 89 -3.64 10.67 1.71
N GLU A 90 -4.89 10.39 1.32
CA GLU A 90 -5.20 9.78 0.02
C GLU A 90 -4.61 10.59 -1.14
N LYS A 91 -4.94 11.89 -1.22
CA LYS A 91 -4.40 12.77 -2.26
C LYS A 91 -2.88 12.86 -2.24
N PHE A 92 -2.30 12.86 -1.06
CA PHE A 92 -0.85 12.85 -0.90
C PHE A 92 -0.23 11.55 -1.45
N PHE A 93 -0.78 10.39 -1.13
CA PHE A 93 -0.29 9.11 -1.63
C PHE A 93 -0.47 8.96 -3.14
N ILE A 94 -1.58 9.40 -3.71
CA ILE A 94 -1.80 9.46 -5.16
C ILE A 94 -0.71 10.32 -5.82
N THR A 95 -0.41 11.48 -5.25
CA THR A 95 0.63 12.39 -5.78
C THR A 95 2.00 11.73 -5.75
N MET A 96 2.37 11.09 -4.63
CA MET A 96 3.66 10.42 -4.48
C MET A 96 3.78 9.20 -5.41
N ARG A 97 2.75 8.35 -5.46
CA ARG A 97 2.68 7.19 -6.35
C ARG A 97 2.92 7.58 -7.81
N ARG A 98 2.17 8.57 -8.30
CA ARG A 98 2.29 9.10 -9.65
C ARG A 98 3.67 9.67 -9.95
N LEU A 99 4.24 10.40 -9.01
CA LEU A 99 5.55 11.02 -9.19
C LEU A 99 6.66 9.98 -9.33
N PHE A 100 6.64 8.94 -8.51
CA PHE A 100 7.63 7.86 -8.61
C PHE A 100 7.46 7.05 -9.89
N LEU A 101 6.23 6.72 -10.30
CA LEU A 101 5.96 6.03 -11.55
C LEU A 101 6.53 6.79 -12.76
N ARG A 102 6.30 8.09 -12.84
CA ARG A 102 6.81 8.95 -13.95
C ARG A 102 8.33 9.10 -14.00
N ASN A 103 9.00 8.79 -12.92
CA ASN A 103 10.43 9.07 -12.79
C ASN A 103 11.26 7.86 -12.33
N LEU A 104 10.78 6.64 -12.49
CA LEU A 104 11.46 5.42 -12.05
C LEU A 104 12.92 5.38 -12.46
N ASN A 105 13.22 5.72 -13.73
CA ASN A 105 14.58 5.68 -14.29
C ASN A 105 15.48 6.85 -13.84
N LYS A 106 14.97 7.80 -13.04
CA LYS A 106 15.69 9.00 -12.63
C LYS A 106 15.82 9.13 -11.12
N VAL A 107 15.09 8.30 -10.37
CA VAL A 107 15.08 8.41 -8.92
C VAL A 107 16.33 7.73 -8.34
N GLU A 108 16.98 8.42 -7.42
CA GLU A 108 18.04 7.82 -6.60
C GLU A 108 17.41 6.92 -5.54
N VAL A 109 17.71 5.64 -5.60
CA VAL A 109 17.17 4.65 -4.69
C VAL A 109 17.87 4.76 -3.33
N SER A 110 17.10 5.03 -2.28
CA SER A 110 17.59 5.04 -0.90
C SER A 110 16.80 4.06 -0.02
N PRO A 111 17.34 3.62 1.13
CA PRO A 111 16.62 2.74 2.06
C PRO A 111 15.27 3.34 2.51
N GLU A 112 15.22 4.64 2.77
CA GLU A 112 14.00 5.34 3.21
C GLU A 112 12.95 5.37 2.09
N LEU A 113 13.38 5.48 0.83
CA LEU A 113 12.48 5.42 -0.31
C LEU A 113 11.91 4.01 -0.49
N ILE A 114 12.74 2.98 -0.42
CA ILE A 114 12.30 1.58 -0.48
C ILE A 114 11.33 1.29 0.67
N TYR A 115 11.63 1.75 1.88
CA TYR A 115 10.74 1.59 3.04
C TYR A 115 9.38 2.27 2.83
N PHE A 116 9.40 3.51 2.33
CA PHE A 116 8.15 4.24 2.02
C PHE A 116 7.34 3.53 0.93
N LEU A 117 7.97 3.14 -0.19
CA LEU A 117 7.27 2.45 -1.28
C LEU A 117 6.76 1.07 -0.87
N SER A 118 7.50 0.34 -0.02
CA SER A 118 7.04 -0.91 0.58
C SER A 118 5.76 -0.70 1.39
N THR A 119 5.74 0.34 2.21
CA THR A 119 4.56 0.68 3.02
C THR A 119 3.40 1.15 2.15
N LEU A 120 3.69 1.95 1.12
CA LEU A 120 2.66 2.45 0.18
C LEU A 120 2.04 1.32 -0.64
N SER A 121 2.84 0.36 -1.11
CA SER A 121 2.34 -0.80 -1.84
C SER A 121 1.41 -1.66 -0.98
N ILE A 122 1.76 -1.90 0.29
CA ILE A 122 0.89 -2.58 1.25
C ILE A 122 -0.39 -1.77 1.49
N GLN A 123 -0.29 -0.45 1.67
CA GLN A 123 -1.47 0.42 1.83
C GLN A 123 -2.40 0.35 0.62
N CYS A 124 -1.86 0.37 -0.61
CA CYS A 124 -2.65 0.25 -1.82
C CYS A 124 -3.34 -1.12 -1.91
N PHE A 125 -2.66 -2.19 -1.53
CA PHE A 125 -3.21 -3.53 -1.50
C PHE A 125 -4.37 -3.67 -0.50
N ILE A 126 -4.19 -3.26 0.77
CA ILE A 126 -5.26 -3.34 1.78
C ILE A 126 -6.42 -2.37 1.54
N ASN A 127 -6.21 -1.36 0.70
CA ASN A 127 -7.22 -0.41 0.25
C ASN A 127 -7.82 -0.82 -1.12
N GLU A 128 -7.60 -2.07 -1.55
CA GLU A 128 -8.17 -2.66 -2.77
C GLU A 128 -7.93 -1.81 -4.03
N TYR A 129 -6.81 -1.10 -4.08
CA TYR A 129 -6.39 -0.24 -5.21
C TYR A 129 -7.43 0.83 -5.63
N VAL A 130 -8.28 1.30 -4.70
CA VAL A 130 -9.35 2.28 -5.00
C VAL A 130 -8.84 3.69 -5.34
N TYR A 131 -7.53 3.96 -5.24
CA TYR A 131 -6.97 5.26 -5.59
C TYR A 131 -7.11 5.53 -7.09
N ILE A 132 -7.57 6.75 -7.42
CA ILE A 132 -7.79 7.17 -8.81
C ILE A 132 -6.49 7.06 -9.60
N GLU A 133 -6.60 6.45 -10.78
CA GLU A 133 -5.56 6.29 -11.79
C GLU A 133 -5.92 7.11 -13.02
N SER A 134 -4.96 7.81 -13.62
CA SER A 134 -5.14 8.53 -14.90
C SER A 134 -4.77 7.64 -16.09
N ASP A 135 -5.24 7.98 -17.28
CA ASP A 135 -4.89 7.26 -18.52
C ASP A 135 -3.37 7.20 -18.74
N GLU A 136 -2.64 8.26 -18.37
CA GLU A 136 -1.18 8.29 -18.42
C GLU A 136 -0.56 7.27 -17.45
N GLU A 137 -1.07 7.17 -16.22
CA GLU A 137 -0.59 6.19 -15.24
C GLU A 137 -0.87 4.77 -15.74
N THR A 138 -2.06 4.52 -16.28
CA THR A 138 -2.43 3.22 -16.88
C THR A 138 -1.45 2.81 -17.99
N HIS A 139 -1.07 3.74 -18.86
CA HIS A 139 -0.11 3.49 -19.93
C HIS A 139 1.29 3.16 -19.37
N LEU A 140 1.79 3.99 -18.46
CA LEU A 140 3.10 3.76 -17.82
C LEU A 140 3.17 2.45 -17.03
N ILE A 141 2.08 2.07 -16.38
CA ILE A 141 2.00 0.77 -15.68
C ILE A 141 2.03 -0.38 -16.67
N SER A 142 1.33 -0.29 -17.79
CA SER A 142 1.37 -1.33 -18.85
C SER A 142 2.77 -1.49 -19.44
N GLU A 143 3.51 -0.40 -19.62
CA GLU A 143 4.91 -0.44 -20.06
C GLU A 143 5.80 -1.10 -19.00
N LEU A 144 5.63 -0.76 -17.73
CA LEU A 144 6.37 -1.35 -16.61
C LEU A 144 6.09 -2.85 -16.45
N GLU A 145 4.84 -3.28 -16.60
CA GLU A 145 4.45 -4.70 -16.61
C GLU A 145 5.16 -5.48 -17.72
N ALA A 146 5.18 -4.91 -18.93
CA ALA A 146 5.85 -5.52 -20.07
C ALA A 146 7.38 -5.63 -19.84
N GLU A 147 8.02 -4.57 -19.32
CA GLU A 147 9.44 -4.54 -19.00
C GLU A 147 9.81 -5.60 -17.96
N ILE A 148 9.04 -5.67 -16.85
CA ILE A 148 9.26 -6.67 -15.79
C ILE A 148 9.15 -8.08 -16.36
N SER A 149 8.08 -8.35 -17.14
CA SER A 149 7.86 -9.67 -17.75
C SER A 149 9.01 -10.04 -18.70
N GLN A 150 9.48 -9.10 -19.53
CA GLN A 150 10.60 -9.32 -20.45
C GLN A 150 11.91 -9.60 -19.69
N ASN A 151 12.21 -8.85 -18.64
CA ASN A 151 13.40 -9.06 -17.81
C ASN A 151 13.40 -10.48 -17.24
N LEU A 152 12.28 -10.93 -16.66
CA LEU A 152 12.18 -12.26 -16.09
C LEU A 152 12.28 -13.39 -17.11
N VAL A 153 11.79 -13.18 -18.33
CA VAL A 153 12.01 -14.14 -19.44
C VAL A 153 13.49 -14.24 -19.80
N GLN A 154 14.23 -13.14 -19.70
CA GLN A 154 15.69 -13.10 -19.95
C GLN A 154 16.52 -13.51 -18.72
N LEU A 155 15.89 -14.04 -17.67
CA LEU A 155 16.52 -14.39 -16.39
C LEU A 155 17.20 -13.22 -15.68
N MET A 156 16.75 -12.00 -15.95
CA MET A 156 17.16 -10.78 -15.26
C MET A 156 16.16 -10.45 -14.17
N GLN A 157 16.64 -10.12 -12.98
CA GLN A 157 15.76 -9.67 -11.90
C GLN A 157 15.46 -8.18 -12.07
N PRO A 158 14.16 -7.78 -12.05
CA PRO A 158 13.80 -6.37 -12.02
C PRO A 158 14.23 -5.72 -10.70
N GLU A 159 14.52 -4.43 -10.72
CA GLU A 159 14.84 -3.70 -9.50
C GLU A 159 13.66 -3.67 -8.52
N ALA A 160 13.95 -3.73 -7.22
CA ALA A 160 12.91 -3.72 -6.19
C ALA A 160 11.98 -2.50 -6.29
N ILE A 161 12.51 -1.34 -6.67
CA ILE A 161 11.73 -0.11 -6.83
C ILE A 161 10.67 -0.24 -7.94
N ASN A 162 10.98 -0.93 -9.05
CA ASN A 162 10.05 -1.17 -10.15
C ASN A 162 8.89 -2.04 -9.68
N ILE A 163 9.20 -3.11 -8.93
CA ILE A 163 8.18 -4.00 -8.35
C ILE A 163 7.32 -3.28 -7.32
N LEU A 164 7.91 -2.48 -6.43
CA LEU A 164 7.17 -1.72 -5.42
C LEU A 164 6.26 -0.65 -6.06
N CYS A 165 6.73 -0.02 -7.14
CA CYS A 165 5.92 0.92 -7.89
C CYS A 165 4.74 0.20 -8.54
N LEU A 166 4.95 -0.92 -9.23
CA LEU A 166 3.89 -1.75 -9.80
C LEU A 166 2.91 -2.21 -8.71
N ALA A 167 3.42 -2.70 -7.58
CA ALA A 167 2.64 -3.16 -6.43
C ALA A 167 1.76 -2.06 -5.79
N SER A 168 2.06 -0.79 -6.05
CA SER A 168 1.21 0.33 -5.63
C SER A 168 0.01 0.57 -6.55
N TYR A 169 -0.09 -0.16 -7.66
CA TYR A 169 -1.16 -0.06 -8.66
C TYR A 169 -1.86 -1.38 -8.94
N ARG A 170 -1.15 -2.51 -8.83
CA ARG A 170 -1.65 -3.83 -9.24
C ARG A 170 -1.31 -4.90 -8.19
N PRO A 171 -2.19 -5.88 -8.01
CA PRO A 171 -1.99 -6.99 -7.08
C PRO A 171 -0.95 -7.98 -7.62
N LEU A 172 0.24 -8.01 -7.01
CA LEU A 172 1.36 -8.84 -7.48
C LEU A 172 1.04 -10.32 -7.60
N HIS A 173 0.22 -10.86 -6.68
CA HIS A 173 -0.15 -12.30 -6.67
C HIS A 173 -0.97 -12.75 -7.89
N GLN A 174 -1.42 -11.85 -8.74
CA GLN A 174 -2.16 -12.18 -9.97
C GLN A 174 -1.25 -12.45 -11.15
N TYR A 175 0.03 -12.11 -11.08
CA TYR A 175 0.99 -12.37 -12.14
C TYR A 175 1.59 -13.77 -12.01
N ASP A 176 1.65 -14.52 -13.12
CA ASP A 176 2.23 -15.88 -13.17
C ASP A 176 3.71 -15.91 -12.77
N TRP A 177 4.39 -14.80 -12.89
CA TRP A 177 5.80 -14.66 -12.53
C TRP A 177 6.05 -14.19 -11.09
N CYS A 178 5.03 -13.90 -10.31
CA CYS A 178 5.17 -13.28 -8.98
C CYS A 178 6.10 -14.03 -8.02
N GLN A 179 6.10 -15.37 -8.11
CA GLN A 179 6.97 -16.23 -7.27
C GLN A 179 8.44 -16.24 -7.70
N LYS A 180 8.77 -15.67 -8.88
CA LYS A 180 10.14 -15.60 -9.39
C LYS A 180 10.88 -14.32 -8.98
N LEU A 181 10.25 -13.47 -8.18
CA LEU A 181 10.80 -12.17 -7.77
C LEU A 181 11.80 -12.33 -6.62
N GLU A 182 13.09 -12.52 -6.95
CA GLU A 182 14.19 -12.55 -5.98
C GLU A 182 14.53 -11.14 -5.44
N SER A 183 14.26 -10.10 -6.22
CA SER A 183 14.48 -8.70 -5.80
C SER A 183 13.66 -8.30 -4.55
N LEU A 184 12.63 -9.08 -4.18
CA LEU A 184 11.84 -8.89 -2.96
C LEU A 184 12.33 -9.72 -1.76
N ASP A 185 13.37 -10.52 -1.88
CA ASP A 185 13.80 -11.43 -0.79
C ASP A 185 14.22 -10.66 0.47
N ASN A 186 14.77 -9.45 0.30
CA ASN A 186 15.10 -8.55 1.42
C ASN A 186 13.89 -7.70 1.90
N LEU A 187 12.71 -7.85 1.28
CA LEU A 187 11.47 -7.15 1.60
C LEU A 187 10.41 -8.17 2.07
N GLY A 188 10.76 -8.99 3.06
CA GLY A 188 9.97 -10.13 3.50
C GLY A 188 8.51 -9.84 3.82
N GLU A 189 8.20 -8.68 4.41
CA GLU A 189 6.80 -8.27 4.68
C GLU A 189 6.02 -8.03 3.38
N VAL A 190 6.63 -7.37 2.39
CA VAL A 190 6.00 -7.13 1.07
C VAL A 190 5.74 -8.44 0.37
N LYS A 191 6.76 -9.31 0.27
CA LYS A 191 6.66 -10.61 -0.36
C LYS A 191 5.57 -11.47 0.30
N LYS A 192 5.58 -11.54 1.63
CA LYS A 192 4.60 -12.28 2.42
C LYS A 192 3.18 -11.79 2.14
N ARG A 193 2.93 -10.47 2.30
CA ARG A 193 1.56 -9.92 2.28
C ARG A 193 0.99 -9.74 0.87
N LEU A 194 1.82 -9.43 -0.13
CA LEU A 194 1.33 -9.15 -1.49
C LEU A 194 1.40 -10.37 -2.42
N ILE A 195 2.09 -11.44 -2.01
CA ILE A 195 2.26 -12.63 -2.84
C ILE A 195 1.89 -13.90 -2.08
N GLU A 196 2.60 -14.21 -0.98
CA GLU A 196 2.50 -15.52 -0.34
C GLU A 196 1.16 -15.75 0.34
N GLU A 197 0.70 -14.80 1.16
CA GLU A 197 -0.59 -14.88 1.85
C GLU A 197 -1.77 -14.96 0.87
N PRO A 198 -1.90 -14.08 -0.16
CA PRO A 198 -2.98 -14.19 -1.14
C PRO A 198 -2.96 -15.48 -1.96
N LEU A 199 -1.78 -16.03 -2.29
CA LEU A 199 -1.67 -17.30 -2.96
C LEU A 199 -2.10 -18.47 -2.05
N LEU A 200 -1.72 -18.42 -0.77
CA LEU A 200 -2.15 -19.38 0.24
C LEU A 200 -3.67 -19.36 0.43
N GLU A 201 -4.25 -18.15 0.53
CA GLU A 201 -5.71 -17.99 0.63
C GLU A 201 -6.45 -18.58 -0.57
N LYS A 202 -5.94 -18.37 -1.80
CA LYS A 202 -6.48 -19.01 -3.01
C LYS A 202 -6.39 -20.54 -2.99
N MET A 203 -5.34 -21.09 -2.39
CA MET A 203 -5.20 -22.55 -2.23
C MET A 203 -6.22 -23.08 -1.22
N ILE A 204 -6.30 -22.45 -0.04
CA ILE A 204 -7.24 -22.85 1.01
C ILE A 204 -8.70 -22.73 0.52
N ALA A 205 -9.03 -21.68 -0.24
CA ALA A 205 -10.37 -21.48 -0.76
C ALA A 205 -10.87 -22.65 -1.66
N LYS A 206 -9.94 -23.35 -2.35
CA LYS A 206 -10.29 -24.50 -3.18
C LYS A 206 -10.68 -25.74 -2.34
N ASP A 207 -10.19 -25.83 -1.12
CA ASP A 207 -10.43 -26.96 -0.22
C ASP A 207 -11.65 -26.75 0.68
N ILE A 208 -12.28 -25.57 0.61
CA ILE A 208 -13.50 -25.27 1.38
C ILE A 208 -14.68 -26.00 0.70
N PRO A 209 -15.32 -26.98 1.37
CA PRO A 209 -16.44 -27.68 0.79
C PRO A 209 -17.65 -26.77 0.63
N MET A 210 -18.27 -26.79 -0.53
CA MET A 210 -19.56 -26.15 -0.74
C MET A 210 -20.65 -26.94 -0.01
N LEU A 211 -21.47 -26.26 0.80
CA LEU A 211 -22.55 -26.86 1.54
C LEU A 211 -23.72 -27.30 0.62
N GLU A 212 -24.01 -26.48 -0.41
CA GLU A 212 -25.05 -26.77 -1.42
C GLU A 212 -24.69 -26.05 -2.73
N GLU A 213 -25.14 -26.63 -3.88
CA GLU A 213 -25.09 -25.90 -5.16
C GLU A 213 -26.16 -24.81 -5.18
N ILE A 214 -25.72 -23.59 -5.42
CA ILE A 214 -26.63 -22.46 -5.61
C ILE A 214 -27.16 -22.54 -7.04
N SER A 215 -28.48 -22.78 -7.19
CA SER A 215 -29.15 -22.92 -8.48
C SER A 215 -29.95 -21.67 -8.91
N ASP A 216 -30.13 -20.72 -8.02
CA ASP A 216 -30.87 -19.49 -8.27
C ASP A 216 -29.95 -18.39 -8.84
N ASP A 217 -30.37 -17.79 -9.96
CA ASP A 217 -29.60 -16.78 -10.70
C ASP A 217 -29.24 -15.51 -9.87
N VAL A 218 -30.12 -15.12 -8.93
CA VAL A 218 -29.88 -13.95 -8.09
C VAL A 218 -28.79 -14.28 -7.06
N SER A 219 -28.90 -15.44 -6.44
CA SER A 219 -27.91 -15.93 -5.47
C SER A 219 -26.56 -16.17 -6.10
N LEU A 220 -26.49 -16.67 -7.35
CA LEU A 220 -25.25 -16.79 -8.11
C LEU A 220 -24.58 -15.44 -8.38
N LYS A 221 -25.34 -14.40 -8.75
CA LYS A 221 -24.83 -13.04 -8.93
C LYS A 221 -24.33 -12.43 -7.63
N VAL A 222 -25.08 -12.61 -6.55
CA VAL A 222 -24.69 -12.15 -5.22
C VAL A 222 -23.42 -12.87 -4.74
N ARG A 223 -23.35 -14.17 -4.94
CA ARG A 223 -22.13 -14.95 -4.63
C ARG A 223 -20.93 -14.43 -5.41
N GLY A 224 -21.06 -14.23 -6.73
CA GLY A 224 -19.99 -13.67 -7.56
C GLY A 224 -19.51 -12.30 -7.03
N GLN A 225 -20.43 -11.44 -6.61
CA GLN A 225 -20.09 -10.14 -6.04
C GLN A 225 -19.30 -10.26 -4.71
N TYR A 226 -19.64 -11.21 -3.85
CA TYR A 226 -18.92 -11.46 -2.60
C TYR A 226 -17.57 -12.19 -2.81
N GLU A 227 -17.46 -13.02 -3.84
CA GLU A 227 -16.20 -13.67 -4.20
C GLU A 227 -15.20 -12.68 -4.83
N GLU A 228 -15.70 -11.69 -5.57
CA GLU A 228 -14.88 -10.62 -6.15
C GLU A 228 -14.46 -9.56 -5.11
N ASN A 229 -15.35 -9.25 -4.17
CA ASN A 229 -15.15 -8.22 -3.13
C ASN A 229 -15.51 -8.76 -1.74
N PRO A 230 -14.66 -9.61 -1.13
CA PRO A 230 -14.88 -10.09 0.23
C PRO A 230 -14.73 -8.94 1.23
N TYR A 231 -15.57 -8.92 2.28
CA TYR A 231 -15.59 -7.88 3.33
C TYR A 231 -14.36 -7.91 4.24
#